data_e5848b00235d4a9c39f69c418d3dcc60
#
_entry.id   e5848b00235d4a9c39f69c418d3dcc60
#
_cell.length_a   1.000
_cell.length_b   1.000
_cell.length_c   1.000
_cell.angle_alpha   90.00
_cell.angle_beta   90.00
_cell.angle_gamma   90.00
#
_symmetry.space_group_name_H-M   'P 1'
#
loop_
_entity.id
_entity.type
_entity.pdbx_description
1 polymer ?
#
loop_
_entity_poly.entity_id
_entity_poly.type
_entity_poly.pdbx_seq_one_letter_code
_entity_poly.pdbx_strand_id
1 'polypeptide(L)'
;MSDRPDRAIRILLADASRITTMGIRQVIEKESDMEIIGVASDGEEAVAKTNELEPDVLVIEVDLPRLSGIKATQRVRRELPAVGVVILTAQDQEQILFEAIRAGAAAYLHKDCEPTELIDAIRKVRAGQFIINEKIFSRPAVASKVLAEFRELSVYGPGSTHVFAPLSPREVQILDNIAQGMTNKEVAYALAISEQTVKNHMSSILRKLSVNDRTQAVVYTIRQGWIKGPEMGN
;
A
#
# COMPACT_ATOMS: atom_id res chain seq x y z
N MET A 1 -2.10 -22.26 -3.86
CA MET A 1 -0.68 -22.48 -4.13
C MET A 1 -0.38 -21.85 -5.47
N SER A 2 0.14 -20.68 -5.49
CA SER A 2 1.08 -20.18 -6.48
C SER A 2 1.85 -19.06 -5.77
N ASP A 3 2.62 -19.50 -4.79
CA ASP A 3 3.86 -18.83 -4.44
C ASP A 3 4.68 -18.94 -5.72
N ARG A 4 4.98 -17.81 -6.36
CA ARG A 4 6.05 -17.74 -7.35
C ARG A 4 7.31 -17.34 -6.61
N PRO A 5 8.06 -18.28 -6.02
CA PRO A 5 9.27 -17.95 -5.27
C PRO A 5 10.45 -17.56 -6.16
N ASP A 6 10.26 -17.51 -7.50
CA ASP A 6 11.36 -17.46 -8.46
C ASP A 6 11.32 -16.26 -9.41
N ARG A 7 10.47 -15.25 -9.13
CA ARG A 7 10.43 -14.04 -9.94
C ARG A 7 11.01 -12.86 -9.14
N ALA A 8 12.00 -12.19 -9.75
CA ALA A 8 12.54 -10.95 -9.23
C ALA A 8 11.43 -9.92 -8.90
N ILE A 9 11.60 -9.18 -7.82
CA ILE A 9 10.72 -8.09 -7.41
C ILE A 9 10.84 -6.98 -8.45
N ARG A 10 9.74 -6.66 -9.12
CA ARG A 10 9.70 -5.63 -10.16
C ARG A 10 9.54 -4.25 -9.53
N ILE A 11 10.52 -3.40 -9.75
CA ILE A 11 10.61 -2.10 -9.10
C ILE A 11 10.52 -0.99 -10.15
N LEU A 12 9.63 -0.02 -9.91
CA LEU A 12 9.63 1.28 -10.62
C LEU A 12 10.25 2.33 -9.70
N LEU A 13 11.22 3.09 -10.22
CA LEU A 13 11.81 4.24 -9.52
C LEU A 13 11.20 5.53 -10.03
N ALA A 14 10.90 6.47 -9.13
CA ALA A 14 10.42 7.80 -9.47
C ALA A 14 11.20 8.87 -8.69
N ASP A 15 12.17 9.50 -9.36
CA ASP A 15 13.01 10.56 -8.81
C ASP A 15 13.49 11.48 -9.94
N ALA A 16 13.41 12.80 -9.75
CA ALA A 16 13.87 13.80 -10.73
C ALA A 16 15.40 13.88 -10.80
N SER A 17 16.11 13.43 -9.76
CA SER A 17 17.57 13.45 -9.70
C SER A 17 18.17 12.22 -10.38
N ARG A 18 18.87 12.42 -11.48
CA ARG A 18 19.61 11.35 -12.17
C ARG A 18 20.68 10.71 -11.28
N ILE A 19 21.36 11.50 -10.46
CA ILE A 19 22.41 10.99 -9.56
C ILE A 19 21.79 10.06 -8.52
N THR A 20 20.68 10.45 -7.89
CA THR A 20 19.94 9.62 -6.94
C THR A 20 19.49 8.33 -7.60
N THR A 21 18.86 8.43 -8.78
CA THR A 21 18.40 7.25 -9.54
C THR A 21 19.54 6.29 -9.87
N MET A 22 20.71 6.80 -10.29
CA MET A 22 21.89 5.96 -10.55
C MET A 22 22.39 5.27 -9.27
N GLY A 23 22.43 5.99 -8.14
CA GLY A 23 22.83 5.41 -6.86
C GLY A 23 21.90 4.30 -6.40
N ILE A 24 20.58 4.53 -6.45
CA ILE A 24 19.57 3.53 -6.09
C ILE A 24 19.66 2.32 -7.03
N ARG A 25 19.81 2.54 -8.32
CA ARG A 25 19.99 1.48 -9.32
C ARG A 25 21.19 0.60 -8.97
N GLN A 26 22.34 1.19 -8.67
CA GLN A 26 23.56 0.47 -8.33
C GLN A 26 23.39 -0.39 -7.04
N VAL A 27 22.54 0.04 -6.12
CA VAL A 27 22.22 -0.71 -4.91
C VAL A 27 21.31 -1.89 -5.23
N ILE A 28 20.22 -1.65 -5.95
CA ILE A 28 19.20 -2.68 -6.28
C ILE A 28 19.75 -3.74 -7.24
N GLU A 29 20.53 -3.36 -8.24
CA GLU A 29 21.08 -4.30 -9.25
C GLU A 29 22.11 -5.30 -8.68
N LYS A 30 22.55 -5.12 -7.43
CA LYS A 30 23.37 -6.13 -6.72
C LYS A 30 22.54 -7.29 -6.16
N GLU A 31 21.24 -7.09 -6.03
CA GLU A 31 20.32 -8.07 -5.47
C GLU A 31 19.74 -8.95 -6.59
N SER A 32 19.98 -10.26 -6.54
CA SER A 32 19.51 -11.19 -7.57
C SER A 32 17.99 -11.40 -7.59
N ASP A 33 17.30 -11.01 -6.51
CA ASP A 33 15.85 -11.11 -6.34
C ASP A 33 15.10 -9.82 -6.70
N MET A 34 15.77 -8.83 -7.32
CA MET A 34 15.17 -7.53 -7.66
C MET A 34 15.52 -7.10 -9.08
N GLU A 35 14.59 -6.41 -9.74
CA GLU A 35 14.82 -5.79 -11.05
C GLU A 35 14.15 -4.42 -11.14
N ILE A 36 14.84 -3.44 -11.72
CA ILE A 36 14.27 -2.14 -12.04
C ILE A 36 13.69 -2.20 -13.44
N ILE A 37 12.36 -2.16 -13.52
CA ILE A 37 11.61 -2.27 -14.77
C ILE A 37 11.33 -0.91 -15.44
N GLY A 38 11.59 0.18 -14.74
CA GLY A 38 11.41 1.52 -15.27
C GLY A 38 11.88 2.61 -14.33
N VAL A 39 12.02 3.82 -14.89
CA VAL A 39 12.34 5.05 -14.15
C VAL A 39 11.41 6.15 -14.62
N ALA A 40 10.88 6.93 -13.69
CA ALA A 40 10.11 8.14 -13.93
C ALA A 40 10.83 9.36 -13.36
N SER A 41 10.75 10.48 -14.05
CA SER A 41 11.39 11.75 -13.65
C SER A 41 10.42 12.74 -13.01
N ASP A 42 9.14 12.44 -13.00
CA ASP A 42 8.07 13.24 -12.38
C ASP A 42 6.88 12.38 -11.97
N GLY A 43 5.96 12.99 -11.22
CA GLY A 43 4.85 12.25 -10.63
C GLY A 43 3.77 11.79 -11.62
N GLU A 44 3.53 12.52 -12.71
CA GLU A 44 2.57 12.08 -13.75
C GLU A 44 3.13 10.88 -14.52
N GLU A 45 4.42 10.94 -14.87
CA GLU A 45 5.13 9.83 -15.50
C GLU A 45 5.16 8.60 -14.57
N ALA A 46 5.35 8.81 -13.25
CA ALA A 46 5.34 7.74 -12.27
C ALA A 46 3.98 7.01 -12.26
N VAL A 47 2.86 7.74 -12.24
CA VAL A 47 1.52 7.15 -12.31
C VAL A 47 1.30 6.42 -13.64
N ALA A 48 1.63 7.04 -14.77
CA ALA A 48 1.46 6.45 -16.08
C ALA A 48 2.23 5.13 -16.22
N LYS A 49 3.53 5.14 -15.86
CA LYS A 49 4.38 3.94 -15.91
C LYS A 49 3.95 2.87 -14.90
N THR A 50 3.42 3.26 -13.74
CA THR A 50 2.88 2.28 -12.79
C THR A 50 1.69 1.54 -13.38
N ASN A 51 0.79 2.25 -14.08
CA ASN A 51 -0.36 1.64 -14.75
C ASN A 51 0.05 0.76 -15.94
N GLU A 52 1.08 1.15 -16.68
CA GLU A 52 1.58 0.40 -17.85
C GLU A 52 2.37 -0.84 -17.44
N LEU A 53 3.29 -0.69 -16.49
CA LEU A 53 4.28 -1.71 -16.15
C LEU A 53 3.82 -2.63 -15.01
N GLU A 54 2.82 -2.24 -14.22
CA GLU A 54 2.32 -2.96 -13.05
C GLU A 54 3.47 -3.49 -12.16
N PRO A 55 4.30 -2.59 -11.57
CA PRO A 55 5.40 -3.00 -10.70
C PRO A 55 4.87 -3.67 -9.42
N ASP A 56 5.72 -4.48 -8.78
CA ASP A 56 5.43 -4.97 -7.43
C ASP A 56 5.61 -3.86 -6.39
N VAL A 57 6.63 -3.01 -6.59
CA VAL A 57 6.96 -1.89 -5.69
C VAL A 57 7.29 -0.64 -6.50
N LEU A 58 6.69 0.48 -6.10
CA LEU A 58 7.05 1.83 -6.53
C LEU A 58 7.91 2.48 -5.44
N VAL A 59 9.15 2.84 -5.77
CA VAL A 59 10.02 3.68 -4.92
C VAL A 59 9.92 5.10 -5.45
N ILE A 60 9.46 6.05 -4.61
CA ILE A 60 9.09 7.39 -5.08
C ILE A 60 9.59 8.50 -4.15
N GLU A 61 10.17 9.54 -4.75
CA GLU A 61 10.50 10.81 -4.08
C GLU A 61 9.25 11.66 -3.88
N VAL A 62 9.20 12.42 -2.77
CA VAL A 62 8.12 13.36 -2.45
C VAL A 62 8.16 14.56 -3.39
N ASP A 63 9.34 15.16 -3.60
CA ASP A 63 9.53 16.35 -4.40
C ASP A 63 9.72 16.02 -5.88
N LEU A 64 8.61 15.68 -6.53
CA LEU A 64 8.59 15.44 -7.97
C LEU A 64 7.95 16.61 -8.72
N PRO A 65 8.43 16.94 -9.92
CA PRO A 65 7.78 17.90 -10.82
C PRO A 65 6.36 17.43 -11.22
N ARG A 66 5.56 18.37 -11.71
CA ARG A 66 4.20 18.20 -12.23
C ARG A 66 3.20 17.66 -11.20
N LEU A 67 3.49 16.51 -10.58
CA LEU A 67 2.66 15.90 -9.54
C LEU A 67 3.58 15.46 -8.40
N SER A 68 3.35 15.94 -7.16
CA SER A 68 4.16 15.51 -6.01
C SER A 68 4.03 14.00 -5.75
N GLY A 69 5.10 13.39 -5.22
CA GLY A 69 5.12 11.96 -4.91
C GLY A 69 4.02 11.51 -3.97
N ILE A 70 3.59 12.38 -3.03
CA ILE A 70 2.44 12.10 -2.16
C ILE A 70 1.15 11.96 -2.97
N LYS A 71 0.87 12.89 -3.89
CA LYS A 71 -0.32 12.82 -4.75
C LYS A 71 -0.25 11.66 -5.74
N ALA A 72 0.93 11.38 -6.28
CA ALA A 72 1.17 10.22 -7.13
C ALA A 72 0.90 8.92 -6.35
N THR A 73 1.42 8.81 -5.13
CA THR A 73 1.15 7.67 -4.22
C THR A 73 -0.35 7.48 -4.00
N GLN A 74 -1.08 8.55 -3.67
CA GLN A 74 -2.52 8.50 -3.46
C GLN A 74 -3.27 7.98 -4.70
N ARG A 75 -2.87 8.44 -5.90
CA ARG A 75 -3.46 8.01 -7.16
C ARG A 75 -3.16 6.53 -7.45
N VAL A 76 -1.90 6.11 -7.34
CA VAL A 76 -1.48 4.72 -7.51
C VAL A 76 -2.20 3.80 -6.52
N ARG A 77 -2.28 4.16 -5.25
CA ARG A 77 -2.95 3.34 -4.24
C ARG A 77 -4.45 3.18 -4.48
N ARG A 78 -5.08 4.18 -5.10
CA ARG A 78 -6.49 4.11 -5.49
C ARG A 78 -6.71 3.24 -6.73
N GLU A 79 -5.85 3.37 -7.74
CA GLU A 79 -6.01 2.69 -9.05
C GLU A 79 -5.43 1.28 -9.02
N LEU A 80 -4.27 1.10 -8.39
CA LEU A 80 -3.52 -0.17 -8.30
C LEU A 80 -3.17 -0.50 -6.84
N PRO A 81 -4.14 -0.89 -6.01
CA PRO A 81 -3.92 -1.14 -4.58
C PRO A 81 -2.95 -2.29 -4.27
N ALA A 82 -2.64 -3.15 -5.26
CA ALA A 82 -1.66 -4.22 -5.11
C ALA A 82 -0.21 -3.73 -5.14
N VAL A 83 0.06 -2.56 -5.74
CA VAL A 83 1.40 -1.99 -5.81
C VAL A 83 1.82 -1.45 -4.45
N GLY A 84 2.92 -1.96 -3.91
CA GLY A 84 3.51 -1.43 -2.69
C GLY A 84 4.21 -0.11 -2.97
N VAL A 85 4.08 0.89 -2.07
CA VAL A 85 4.75 2.18 -2.26
C VAL A 85 5.74 2.42 -1.13
N VAL A 86 7.00 2.65 -1.50
CA VAL A 86 8.10 3.09 -0.63
C VAL A 86 8.40 4.54 -0.96
N ILE A 87 8.16 5.45 -0.03
CA ILE A 87 8.62 6.83 -0.15
C ILE A 87 10.08 6.89 0.28
N LEU A 88 10.92 7.45 -0.58
CA LEU A 88 12.34 7.69 -0.33
C LEU A 88 12.64 9.17 -0.58
N THR A 89 12.86 9.95 0.47
CA THR A 89 12.94 11.41 0.41
C THR A 89 14.03 11.97 1.30
N ALA A 90 14.53 13.15 0.98
CA ALA A 90 15.43 13.92 1.85
C ALA A 90 14.67 14.73 2.92
N GLN A 91 13.34 14.72 2.88
CA GLN A 91 12.53 15.46 3.84
C GLN A 91 12.25 14.62 5.08
N ASP A 92 12.43 15.18 6.28
CA ASP A 92 12.18 14.52 7.57
C ASP A 92 11.12 15.25 8.41
N GLN A 93 10.21 15.96 7.75
CA GLN A 93 9.14 16.70 8.40
C GLN A 93 7.99 15.77 8.81
N GLU A 94 7.52 15.90 10.04
CA GLU A 94 6.38 15.12 10.56
C GLU A 94 5.12 15.27 9.71
N GLN A 95 4.92 16.45 9.13
CA GLN A 95 3.77 16.73 8.26
C GLN A 95 3.83 15.86 7.01
N ILE A 96 4.99 15.72 6.38
CA ILE A 96 5.19 14.91 5.17
C ILE A 96 5.02 13.43 5.47
N LEU A 97 5.57 12.96 6.59
CA LEU A 97 5.33 11.59 7.05
C LEU A 97 3.83 11.31 7.25
N PHE A 98 3.11 12.23 7.87
CA PHE A 98 1.67 12.12 8.06
C PHE A 98 0.91 12.04 6.73
N GLU A 99 1.26 12.92 5.78
CA GLU A 99 0.65 12.90 4.44
C GLU A 99 0.99 11.60 3.66
N ALA A 100 2.20 11.07 3.82
CA ALA A 100 2.61 9.78 3.24
C ALA A 100 1.76 8.62 3.77
N ILE A 101 1.50 8.61 5.08
CA ILE A 101 0.62 7.63 5.73
C ILE A 101 -0.79 7.75 5.14
N ARG A 102 -1.35 8.95 5.05
CA ARG A 102 -2.67 9.21 4.46
C ARG A 102 -2.77 8.80 3.00
N ALA A 103 -1.69 8.98 2.24
CA ALA A 103 -1.62 8.56 0.85
C ALA A 103 -1.57 7.03 0.68
N GLY A 104 -1.33 6.29 1.76
CA GLY A 104 -1.26 4.82 1.76
C GLY A 104 0.13 4.28 1.41
N ALA A 105 1.20 5.03 1.66
CA ALA A 105 2.56 4.51 1.56
C ALA A 105 2.77 3.37 2.56
N ALA A 106 3.49 2.34 2.15
CA ALA A 106 3.82 1.19 2.99
C ALA A 106 5.14 1.38 3.76
N ALA A 107 6.03 2.21 3.24
CA ALA A 107 7.30 2.58 3.88
C ALA A 107 7.61 4.06 3.64
N TYR A 108 8.38 4.65 4.56
CA TYR A 108 8.93 5.99 4.47
C TYR A 108 10.38 5.97 4.94
N LEU A 109 11.30 6.24 4.03
CA LEU A 109 12.73 6.22 4.28
C LEU A 109 13.37 7.58 3.96
N HIS A 110 14.39 7.94 4.70
CA HIS A 110 15.24 9.07 4.35
C HIS A 110 16.28 8.65 3.31
N LYS A 111 16.66 9.54 2.39
CA LYS A 111 17.67 9.26 1.35
C LYS A 111 19.06 8.94 1.91
N ASP A 112 19.35 9.34 3.15
CA ASP A 112 20.59 9.00 3.86
C ASP A 112 20.51 7.65 4.60
N CYS A 113 19.45 6.86 4.38
CA CYS A 113 19.35 5.52 4.97
C CYS A 113 20.43 4.61 4.40
N GLU A 114 20.81 3.59 5.19
CA GLU A 114 21.72 2.56 4.70
C GLU A 114 21.11 1.81 3.51
N PRO A 115 21.91 1.44 2.49
CA PRO A 115 21.42 0.68 1.34
C PRO A 115 20.65 -0.58 1.72
N THR A 116 21.07 -1.28 2.76
CA THR A 116 20.41 -2.47 3.31
C THR A 116 19.01 -2.17 3.83
N GLU A 117 18.77 -0.99 4.40
CA GLU A 117 17.46 -0.56 4.90
C GLU A 117 16.47 -0.40 3.73
N LEU A 118 16.91 0.18 2.61
CA LEU A 118 16.09 0.29 1.40
C LEU A 118 15.72 -1.08 0.84
N ILE A 119 16.70 -1.98 0.72
CA ILE A 119 16.50 -3.34 0.21
C ILE A 119 15.50 -4.11 1.09
N ASP A 120 15.70 -4.08 2.40
CA ASP A 120 14.80 -4.73 3.37
C ASP A 120 13.38 -4.15 3.31
N ALA A 121 13.26 -2.82 3.16
CA ALA A 121 11.96 -2.17 3.01
C ALA A 121 11.24 -2.65 1.74
N ILE A 122 11.93 -2.74 0.61
CA ILE A 122 11.36 -3.23 -0.66
C ILE A 122 10.85 -4.67 -0.48
N ARG A 123 11.64 -5.56 0.14
CA ARG A 123 11.23 -6.96 0.40
C ARG A 123 10.01 -7.04 1.30
N LYS A 124 10.00 -6.30 2.41
CA LYS A 124 8.88 -6.26 3.36
C LYS A 124 7.61 -5.71 2.70
N VAL A 125 7.72 -4.63 1.93
CA VAL A 125 6.61 -4.03 1.21
C VAL A 125 6.06 -4.97 0.14
N ARG A 126 6.92 -5.65 -0.61
CA ARG A 126 6.50 -6.71 -1.55
C ARG A 126 5.76 -7.85 -0.86
N ALA A 127 6.18 -8.21 0.36
CA ALA A 127 5.48 -9.17 1.21
C ALA A 127 4.16 -8.64 1.80
N GLY A 128 3.77 -7.39 1.49
CA GLY A 128 2.53 -6.75 1.94
C GLY A 128 2.61 -6.18 3.36
N GLN A 129 3.80 -5.96 3.90
CA GLN A 129 3.98 -5.34 5.20
C GLN A 129 3.94 -3.80 5.10
N PHE A 130 3.39 -3.16 6.12
CA PHE A 130 3.34 -1.70 6.26
C PHE A 130 4.32 -1.29 7.36
N ILE A 131 5.59 -1.12 7.01
CA ILE A 131 6.66 -0.77 7.97
C ILE A 131 6.64 0.72 8.34
N ILE A 132 5.89 1.55 7.62
CA ILE A 132 5.70 2.97 7.96
C ILE A 132 5.10 3.13 9.36
N ASN A 133 4.36 2.13 9.86
CA ASN A 133 3.76 2.16 11.19
C ASN A 133 4.83 2.23 12.31
N GLU A 134 6.02 1.68 12.11
CA GLU A 134 7.12 1.76 13.07
C GLU A 134 7.57 3.22 13.27
N LYS A 135 7.56 4.03 12.21
CA LYS A 135 7.85 5.47 12.27
C LYS A 135 6.78 6.27 13.02
N ILE A 136 5.52 5.81 13.03
CA ILE A 136 4.42 6.45 13.78
C ILE A 136 4.69 6.33 15.28
N PHE A 137 5.02 5.13 15.76
CA PHE A 137 5.27 4.89 17.18
C PHE A 137 6.49 5.62 17.71
N SER A 138 7.48 5.89 16.88
CA SER A 138 8.68 6.66 17.26
C SER A 138 8.45 8.17 17.31
N ARG A 139 7.31 8.69 16.83
CA ARG A 139 7.01 10.15 16.75
C ARG A 139 5.63 10.47 17.35
N PRO A 140 5.56 10.82 18.64
CA PRO A 140 4.30 11.05 19.35
C PRO A 140 3.37 12.07 18.70
N ALA A 141 3.93 13.13 18.07
CA ALA A 141 3.14 14.15 17.38
C ALA A 141 2.44 13.59 16.12
N VAL A 142 3.11 12.71 15.37
CA VAL A 142 2.51 12.02 14.22
C VAL A 142 1.43 11.05 14.71
N ALA A 143 1.71 10.26 15.74
CA ALA A 143 0.75 9.34 16.33
C ALA A 143 -0.52 10.07 16.82
N SER A 144 -0.36 11.23 17.44
CA SER A 144 -1.49 12.06 17.92
C SER A 144 -2.33 12.60 16.76
N LYS A 145 -1.71 13.06 15.66
CA LYS A 145 -2.43 13.51 14.45
C LYS A 145 -3.20 12.37 13.80
N VAL A 146 -2.55 11.22 13.67
CA VAL A 146 -3.18 10.00 13.14
C VAL A 146 -4.40 9.61 13.96
N LEU A 147 -4.29 9.60 15.28
CA LEU A 147 -5.40 9.30 16.19
C LEU A 147 -6.52 10.35 16.16
N ALA A 148 -6.18 11.65 16.02
CA ALA A 148 -7.15 12.73 15.91
C ALA A 148 -8.01 12.56 14.63
N GLU A 149 -7.37 12.30 13.50
CA GLU A 149 -8.08 12.06 12.23
C GLU A 149 -8.97 10.80 12.29
N PHE A 150 -8.53 9.77 13.00
CA PHE A 150 -9.36 8.59 13.29
C PHE A 150 -10.63 8.93 14.06
N ARG A 151 -10.54 9.83 15.04
CA ARG A 151 -11.69 10.29 15.84
C ARG A 151 -12.65 11.14 14.99
N GLU A 152 -12.14 12.04 14.17
CA GLU A 152 -12.97 12.87 13.28
C GLU A 152 -13.72 12.01 12.26
N LEU A 153 -13.08 10.99 11.67
CA LEU A 153 -13.70 10.06 10.73
C LEU A 153 -14.78 9.17 11.38
N SER A 154 -14.63 8.87 12.66
CA SER A 154 -15.63 8.10 13.42
C SER A 154 -16.91 8.89 13.73
N VAL A 155 -16.86 10.24 13.67
CA VAL A 155 -18.01 11.13 13.92
C VAL A 155 -18.82 11.42 12.66
N TYR A 156 -18.22 11.29 11.47
CA TYR A 156 -18.85 11.55 10.18
C TYR A 156 -19.16 10.26 9.43
N GLY A 157 -20.21 9.56 9.75
CA GLY A 157 -20.96 8.56 8.99
C GLY A 157 -20.29 7.77 7.82
N PRO A 158 -20.97 6.78 7.22
CA PRO A 158 -20.40 5.73 6.37
C PRO A 158 -20.02 6.16 4.92
N GLY A 159 -19.41 7.33 4.75
CA GLY A 159 -19.03 7.86 3.43
C GLY A 159 -17.58 8.32 3.28
N SER A 160 -16.81 8.39 4.35
CA SER A 160 -15.42 8.87 4.31
C SER A 160 -14.43 7.73 4.08
N THR A 161 -13.66 7.85 3.03
CA THR A 161 -12.57 6.95 2.62
C THR A 161 -11.66 6.58 3.80
N HIS A 162 -11.59 5.30 4.13
CA HIS A 162 -10.81 4.70 5.21
C HIS A 162 -9.30 4.97 5.05
N VAL A 163 -8.80 6.00 5.72
CA VAL A 163 -7.40 6.44 5.64
C VAL A 163 -6.45 5.52 6.41
N PHE A 164 -6.97 4.69 7.32
CA PHE A 164 -6.15 3.83 8.19
C PHE A 164 -6.66 2.39 8.39
N ALA A 165 -7.55 1.91 7.53
CA ALA A 165 -7.77 0.48 7.51
C ALA A 165 -6.47 -0.19 7.07
N PRO A 166 -5.95 -1.22 7.75
CA PRO A 166 -4.80 -2.00 7.27
C PRO A 166 -5.11 -2.69 5.94
N LEU A 167 -6.35 -2.57 5.50
CA LEU A 167 -6.88 -3.11 4.25
C LEU A 167 -7.01 -2.01 3.20
N SER A 168 -6.67 -2.34 1.96
CA SER A 168 -6.94 -1.48 0.81
C SER A 168 -8.44 -1.39 0.53
N PRO A 169 -8.94 -0.35 -0.19
CA PRO A 169 -10.33 -0.27 -0.60
C PRO A 169 -10.82 -1.54 -1.32
N ARG A 170 -9.96 -2.19 -2.10
CA ARG A 170 -10.26 -3.44 -2.80
C ARG A 170 -10.44 -4.62 -1.85
N GLU A 171 -9.61 -4.70 -0.81
CA GLU A 171 -9.71 -5.73 0.22
C GLU A 171 -10.97 -5.54 1.07
N VAL A 172 -11.34 -4.28 1.36
CA VAL A 172 -12.61 -3.94 2.03
C VAL A 172 -13.79 -4.37 1.16
N GLN A 173 -13.81 -4.04 -0.15
CA GLN A 173 -14.85 -4.49 -1.07
C GLN A 173 -14.98 -6.01 -1.12
N ILE A 174 -13.86 -6.74 -1.14
CA ILE A 174 -13.86 -8.20 -1.13
C ILE A 174 -14.49 -8.72 0.17
N LEU A 175 -14.09 -8.18 1.32
CA LEU A 175 -14.65 -8.59 2.61
C LEU A 175 -16.12 -8.23 2.75
N ASP A 176 -16.57 -7.09 2.22
CA ASP A 176 -17.96 -6.70 2.24
C ASP A 176 -18.84 -7.68 1.46
N ASN A 177 -18.42 -8.09 0.27
CA ASN A 177 -19.09 -9.13 -0.51
C ASN A 177 -19.08 -10.48 0.20
N ILE A 178 -17.96 -10.83 0.86
CA ILE A 178 -17.87 -12.06 1.66
C ILE A 178 -18.81 -12.00 2.87
N ALA A 179 -18.95 -10.87 3.51
CA ALA A 179 -19.89 -10.67 4.63
C ALA A 179 -21.35 -10.86 4.21
N GLN A 180 -21.68 -10.58 2.93
CA GLN A 180 -22.97 -10.88 2.33
C GLN A 180 -23.15 -12.37 1.97
N GLY A 181 -22.20 -13.24 2.33
CA GLY A 181 -22.27 -14.68 2.08
C GLY A 181 -21.74 -15.14 0.72
N MET A 182 -21.17 -14.25 -0.09
CA MET A 182 -20.68 -14.62 -1.43
C MET A 182 -19.48 -15.55 -1.37
N THR A 183 -19.43 -16.51 -2.29
CA THR A 183 -18.27 -17.36 -2.56
C THR A 183 -17.19 -16.59 -3.31
N ASN A 184 -15.95 -17.08 -3.34
CA ASN A 184 -14.87 -16.44 -4.10
C ASN A 184 -15.20 -16.29 -5.59
N LYS A 185 -15.97 -17.22 -6.17
CA LYS A 185 -16.43 -17.18 -7.56
C LYS A 185 -17.41 -16.03 -7.79
N GLU A 186 -18.37 -15.84 -6.88
CA GLU A 186 -19.35 -14.76 -6.95
C GLU A 186 -18.71 -13.40 -6.72
N VAL A 187 -17.76 -13.29 -5.76
CA VAL A 187 -16.97 -12.09 -5.55
C VAL A 187 -16.14 -11.74 -6.79
N ALA A 188 -15.50 -12.74 -7.41
CA ALA A 188 -14.72 -12.58 -8.62
C ALA A 188 -15.58 -12.01 -9.76
N TYR A 189 -16.78 -12.56 -9.94
CA TYR A 189 -17.75 -12.08 -10.94
C TYR A 189 -18.21 -10.64 -10.63
N ALA A 190 -18.64 -10.37 -9.40
CA ALA A 190 -19.14 -9.07 -8.97
C ALA A 190 -18.10 -7.95 -9.11
N LEU A 191 -16.83 -8.29 -8.92
CA LEU A 191 -15.72 -7.34 -8.95
C LEU A 191 -14.92 -7.35 -10.27
N ALA A 192 -15.35 -8.14 -11.26
CA ALA A 192 -14.70 -8.30 -12.57
C ALA A 192 -13.20 -8.68 -12.48
N ILE A 193 -12.85 -9.62 -11.59
CA ILE A 193 -11.49 -10.15 -11.39
C ILE A 193 -11.50 -11.68 -11.43
N SER A 194 -10.32 -12.31 -11.46
CA SER A 194 -10.24 -13.77 -11.39
C SER A 194 -10.50 -14.30 -9.97
N GLU A 195 -11.02 -15.53 -9.85
CA GLU A 195 -11.16 -16.20 -8.54
C GLU A 195 -9.81 -16.35 -7.83
N GLN A 196 -8.73 -16.55 -8.59
CA GLN A 196 -7.38 -16.58 -8.04
C GLN A 196 -6.98 -15.24 -7.43
N THR A 197 -7.36 -14.13 -8.06
CA THR A 197 -7.13 -12.78 -7.53
C THR A 197 -7.86 -12.59 -6.20
N VAL A 198 -9.11 -13.06 -6.08
CA VAL A 198 -9.84 -13.02 -4.80
C VAL A 198 -9.13 -13.83 -3.72
N LYS A 199 -8.65 -15.05 -4.03
CA LYS A 199 -7.88 -15.89 -3.09
C LYS A 199 -6.60 -15.20 -2.64
N ASN A 200 -5.88 -14.53 -3.55
CA ASN A 200 -4.67 -13.79 -3.23
C ASN A 200 -4.96 -12.61 -2.28
N HIS A 201 -6.02 -11.85 -2.56
CA HIS A 201 -6.48 -10.79 -1.66
C HIS A 201 -6.87 -11.34 -0.29
N MET A 202 -7.61 -12.45 -0.23
CA MET A 202 -7.97 -13.07 1.06
C MET A 202 -6.75 -13.48 1.87
N SER A 203 -5.74 -14.09 1.25
CA SER A 203 -4.48 -14.43 1.93
C SER A 203 -3.77 -13.19 2.46
N SER A 204 -3.77 -12.09 1.70
CA SER A 204 -3.24 -10.79 2.14
C SER A 204 -4.03 -10.21 3.32
N ILE A 205 -5.36 -10.25 3.25
CA ILE A 205 -6.26 -9.78 4.31
C ILE A 205 -6.01 -10.54 5.62
N LEU A 206 -6.00 -11.87 5.58
CA LEU A 206 -5.77 -12.71 6.77
C LEU A 206 -4.45 -12.37 7.46
N ARG A 207 -3.38 -12.21 6.67
CA ARG A 207 -2.07 -11.81 7.16
C ARG A 207 -2.09 -10.40 7.77
N LYS A 208 -2.70 -9.41 7.09
CA LYS A 208 -2.79 -8.02 7.55
C LYS A 208 -3.58 -7.87 8.84
N LEU A 209 -4.63 -8.67 9.01
CA LEU A 209 -5.48 -8.66 10.20
C LEU A 209 -4.97 -9.58 11.30
N SER A 210 -3.93 -10.38 11.03
CA SER A 210 -3.41 -11.41 11.95
C SER A 210 -4.49 -12.38 12.41
N VAL A 211 -5.37 -12.81 11.49
CA VAL A 211 -6.45 -13.76 11.74
C VAL A 211 -6.26 -15.03 10.89
N ASN A 212 -6.85 -16.15 11.35
CA ASN A 212 -6.58 -17.46 10.79
C ASN A 212 -7.54 -17.89 9.66
N ASP A 213 -8.74 -17.30 9.60
CA ASP A 213 -9.76 -17.67 8.63
C ASP A 213 -10.63 -16.48 8.19
N ARG A 214 -11.40 -16.71 7.10
CA ARG A 214 -12.26 -15.69 6.47
C ARG A 214 -13.37 -15.20 7.41
N THR A 215 -13.87 -16.06 8.27
CA THR A 215 -14.95 -15.72 9.21
C THR A 215 -14.43 -14.76 10.27
N GLN A 216 -13.24 -15.03 10.82
CA GLN A 216 -12.56 -14.12 11.75
C GLN A 216 -12.27 -12.77 11.10
N ALA A 217 -11.84 -12.76 9.83
CA ALA A 217 -11.59 -11.50 9.09
C ALA A 217 -12.88 -10.67 8.97
N VAL A 218 -14.00 -11.29 8.60
CA VAL A 218 -15.31 -10.62 8.50
C VAL A 218 -15.78 -10.10 9.86
N VAL A 219 -15.76 -10.94 10.89
CA VAL A 219 -16.18 -10.54 12.25
C VAL A 219 -15.32 -9.40 12.78
N TYR A 220 -13.99 -9.47 12.56
CA TYR A 220 -13.06 -8.40 12.96
C TYR A 220 -13.41 -7.07 12.27
N THR A 221 -13.59 -7.09 10.95
CA THR A 221 -13.86 -5.88 10.17
C THR A 221 -15.23 -5.28 10.42
N ILE A 222 -16.26 -6.09 10.73
CA ILE A 222 -17.57 -5.62 11.20
C ILE A 222 -17.42 -4.93 12.57
N ARG A 223 -16.69 -5.54 13.52
CA ARG A 223 -16.45 -4.94 14.85
C ARG A 223 -15.69 -3.63 14.79
N GLN A 224 -14.80 -3.46 13.80
CA GLN A 224 -14.08 -2.20 13.55
C GLN A 224 -14.92 -1.18 12.76
N GLY A 225 -16.13 -1.53 12.33
CA GLY A 225 -16.98 -0.66 11.51
C GLY A 225 -16.48 -0.44 10.08
N TRP A 226 -15.57 -1.28 9.58
CA TRP A 226 -15.00 -1.12 8.23
C TRP A 226 -15.90 -1.68 7.14
N ILE A 227 -16.72 -2.67 7.46
CA ILE A 227 -17.75 -3.22 6.58
C ILE A 227 -19.09 -3.33 7.34
N LYS A 228 -20.18 -3.35 6.58
CA LYS A 228 -21.52 -3.60 7.13
C LYS A 228 -21.72 -5.12 7.29
N GLY A 229 -22.29 -5.52 8.41
CA GLY A 229 -22.77 -6.90 8.56
C GLY A 229 -23.90 -7.20 7.56
N PRO A 230 -24.27 -8.51 7.38
CA PRO A 230 -25.42 -8.87 6.57
C PRO A 230 -26.65 -8.14 7.07
N GLU A 231 -27.43 -7.54 6.15
CA GLU A 231 -28.75 -7.01 6.50
C GLU A 231 -29.61 -8.18 6.97
N MET A 232 -29.83 -8.25 8.29
CA MET A 232 -30.81 -9.19 8.81
C MET A 232 -32.17 -8.72 8.33
N GLY A 233 -32.67 -9.37 7.28
CA GLY A 233 -34.03 -9.14 6.78
C GLY A 233 -35.03 -9.31 7.92
N ASN A 234 -35.84 -8.28 8.07
CA ASN A 234 -36.98 -8.24 8.94
C ASN A 234 -38.08 -9.16 8.39
#